data_43e19587a3c5f7669c4def7e76c971e3
#
_entry.id   43e19587a3c5f7669c4def7e76c971e3
#
_cell.length_a   1.000
_cell.length_b   1.000
_cell.length_c   1.000
_cell.angle_alpha   90.00
_cell.angle_beta   90.00
_cell.angle_gamma   90.00
#
_symmetry.space_group_name_H-M   'P 1'
#
loop_
_entity.id
_entity.type
_entity.pdbx_description
1 polymer ?
#
loop_
_entity_poly.entity_id
_entity_poly.type
_entity_poly.pdbx_seq_one_letter_code
_entity_poly.pdbx_strand_id
1 'polypeptide(L)'
;MKDFFCIFENNFSFVILNEAKQNEESFYSIDSSLHFITLRMTESFNNKHSIKMQLIFSDAQFWGDFLPLTYTKPIAELRTGILTFSERWQKLLDSSEVSYITEDYLQKKYKSYEKKESLLITPNFLPSESVLAQIKNLQLGEALIYENEVLAARLNMENFSLSQIEKMTDITEELIFFKKATDLFSLNDKAIDFDFELVTKGRTSAPLSETNGFLGNKEDLFIEEGAEIEFATLNCKTGKIYIGKNAEIMEGSVIRGSLALCEGSKINMGSKIYGATTIGPHSKVGGEVNNIVITGFTNKGHEGFVGNSVIGEWCNLGADTN
;
A
#
# COMPACT_ATOMS: atom_id res chain seq x y z
N MET A 1 22.50 9.11 -8.89
CA MET A 1 22.74 7.74 -8.43
C MET A 1 21.58 7.38 -7.54
N LYS A 2 20.70 6.52 -7.98
CA LYS A 2 19.58 6.03 -7.16
C LYS A 2 19.92 4.60 -6.79
N ASP A 3 20.18 4.37 -5.52
CA ASP A 3 20.47 3.04 -4.99
C ASP A 3 19.13 2.40 -4.58
N PHE A 4 18.90 1.17 -5.02
CA PHE A 4 17.68 0.41 -4.74
C PHE A 4 18.00 -0.78 -3.86
N PHE A 5 17.15 -1.06 -2.86
CA PHE A 5 17.40 -2.07 -1.85
C PHE A 5 16.34 -3.16 -1.83
N CYS A 6 16.77 -4.39 -1.61
CA CYS A 6 15.93 -5.55 -1.31
C CYS A 6 16.28 -6.10 0.09
N ILE A 7 15.27 -6.49 0.87
CA ILE A 7 15.46 -7.09 2.19
C ILE A 7 14.98 -8.55 2.15
N PHE A 8 15.85 -9.47 2.58
CA PHE A 8 15.55 -10.90 2.67
C PHE A 8 15.62 -11.38 4.14
N GLU A 9 14.68 -12.22 4.57
CA GLU A 9 14.71 -12.85 5.90
C GLU A 9 15.72 -14.02 5.90
N ASN A 10 16.65 -14.02 6.86
CA ASN A 10 17.70 -15.01 7.15
C ASN A 10 19.12 -14.74 6.65
N ASN A 11 19.34 -13.80 5.79
CA ASN A 11 20.68 -13.22 5.57
C ASN A 11 20.44 -11.80 5.06
N PHE A 12 20.86 -10.81 5.82
CA PHE A 12 20.81 -9.41 5.37
C PHE A 12 21.79 -9.25 4.19
N SER A 13 21.31 -9.59 3.00
CA SER A 13 22.03 -9.31 1.76
C SER A 13 21.43 -8.05 1.16
N PHE A 14 22.23 -6.98 1.16
CA PHE A 14 21.85 -5.75 0.47
C PHE A 14 22.25 -5.91 -0.99
N VAL A 15 21.28 -5.93 -1.90
CA VAL A 15 21.56 -5.86 -3.33
C VAL A 15 21.50 -4.39 -3.74
N ILE A 16 22.67 -3.79 -4.01
CA ILE A 16 22.76 -2.48 -4.63
C ILE A 16 22.78 -2.72 -6.15
N LEU A 17 21.66 -2.38 -6.81
CA LEU A 17 21.61 -2.44 -8.26
C LEU A 17 22.02 -1.07 -8.83
N ASN A 18 23.24 -0.99 -9.37
CA ASN A 18 23.69 0.16 -10.14
C ASN A 18 23.05 0.13 -11.54
N GLU A 19 22.43 1.22 -11.93
CA GLU A 19 21.96 1.41 -13.30
C GLU A 19 23.12 1.33 -14.30
N ALA A 20 23.11 0.32 -15.16
CA ALA A 20 23.88 0.35 -16.39
C ALA A 20 23.28 1.39 -17.32
N LYS A 21 24.11 2.30 -17.83
CA LYS A 21 23.78 3.32 -18.81
C LYS A 21 22.90 2.76 -19.93
N GLN A 22 21.64 3.18 -19.99
CA GLN A 22 20.83 3.01 -21.18
C GLN A 22 20.86 4.30 -21.98
N ASN A 23 21.08 4.11 -23.29
CA ASN A 23 21.10 5.16 -24.28
C ASN A 23 19.77 5.92 -24.33
N GLU A 24 19.90 7.22 -24.52
CA GLU A 24 18.82 8.15 -24.88
C GLU A 24 18.10 7.66 -26.14
N GLU A 25 16.78 7.51 -26.04
CA GLU A 25 15.76 7.89 -27.02
C GLU A 25 14.44 7.19 -26.72
N SER A 26 13.59 7.86 -26.02
CA SER A 26 12.14 7.99 -26.23
C SER A 26 11.46 8.66 -25.03
N PHE A 27 11.40 9.98 -25.08
CA PHE A 27 10.48 10.75 -24.23
C PHE A 27 9.08 10.65 -24.83
N TYR A 28 8.19 9.92 -24.15
CA TYR A 28 6.76 10.16 -24.34
C TYR A 28 6.34 11.23 -23.33
N SER A 29 5.88 12.36 -23.84
CA SER A 29 5.24 13.42 -23.09
C SER A 29 3.92 12.88 -22.51
N ILE A 30 3.82 12.79 -21.19
CA ILE A 30 2.56 12.52 -20.52
C ILE A 30 1.80 13.84 -20.45
N ASP A 31 0.72 13.93 -21.24
CA ASP A 31 -0.24 15.02 -21.19
C ASP A 31 -1.00 14.99 -19.86
N SER A 32 -0.94 16.10 -19.12
CA SER A 32 -1.47 16.27 -17.78
C SER A 32 -2.96 16.69 -17.79
N SER A 33 -3.78 16.09 -18.64
CA SER A 33 -5.22 16.35 -18.65
C SER A 33 -6.05 15.17 -18.09
N LEU A 34 -6.01 14.96 -16.78
CA LEU A 34 -7.00 14.14 -16.09
C LEU A 34 -8.30 14.93 -15.93
N HIS A 35 -9.26 14.67 -16.81
CA HIS A 35 -10.64 15.12 -16.63
C HIS A 35 -11.32 14.24 -15.59
N PHE A 36 -11.55 14.79 -14.40
CA PHE A 36 -12.47 14.23 -13.43
C PHE A 36 -13.92 14.35 -13.95
N ILE A 37 -14.55 13.22 -14.29
CA ILE A 37 -15.98 13.16 -14.52
C ILE A 37 -16.66 13.13 -13.16
N THR A 38 -17.22 14.27 -12.77
CA THR A 38 -18.07 14.38 -11.58
C THR A 38 -19.46 13.89 -11.94
N LEU A 39 -19.85 12.70 -11.48
CA LEU A 39 -21.24 12.27 -11.45
C LEU A 39 -21.98 13.05 -10.36
N ARG A 40 -22.82 14.00 -10.80
CA ARG A 40 -23.80 14.67 -9.93
C ARG A 40 -24.93 13.70 -9.63
N MET A 41 -24.99 13.18 -8.43
CA MET A 41 -26.24 12.74 -7.84
C MET A 41 -26.72 13.84 -6.89
N THR A 42 -27.85 14.45 -7.26
CA THR A 42 -28.58 15.43 -6.46
C THR A 42 -29.39 14.68 -5.41
N GLU A 43 -28.90 14.68 -4.17
CA GLU A 43 -29.75 14.57 -2.99
C GLU A 43 -29.38 15.69 -2.02
N SER A 44 -30.41 16.50 -1.72
CA SER A 44 -30.33 17.60 -0.78
C SER A 44 -30.18 17.04 0.63
N PHE A 45 -28.99 17.10 1.20
CA PHE A 45 -28.79 17.00 2.64
C PHE A 45 -28.01 18.21 3.15
N ASN A 46 -28.52 18.78 4.22
CA ASN A 46 -28.04 19.93 4.97
C ASN A 46 -26.54 20.19 4.86
N ASN A 47 -26.18 21.31 4.23
CA ASN A 47 -24.84 21.88 4.18
C ASN A 47 -24.40 22.32 5.60
N LYS A 48 -23.92 21.40 6.40
CA LYS A 48 -22.81 21.73 7.33
C LYS A 48 -21.55 21.61 6.50
N HIS A 49 -20.90 22.74 6.23
CA HIS A 49 -19.54 22.78 5.72
C HIS A 49 -18.65 22.03 6.72
N SER A 50 -18.44 20.73 6.51
CA SER A 50 -17.37 20.02 7.19
C SER A 50 -16.09 20.54 6.56
N ILE A 51 -15.37 21.40 7.26
CA ILE A 51 -14.00 21.73 6.92
C ILE A 51 -13.28 20.38 6.95
N LYS A 52 -12.87 19.87 5.78
CA LYS A 52 -12.07 18.64 5.71
C LYS A 52 -10.79 18.90 6.49
N MET A 53 -10.62 18.19 7.61
CA MET A 53 -9.45 18.34 8.48
C MET A 53 -8.22 17.82 7.74
N GLN A 54 -7.11 18.54 7.81
CA GLN A 54 -5.83 18.09 7.26
C GLN A 54 -5.39 16.83 7.99
N LEU A 55 -4.99 15.82 7.21
CA LEU A 55 -4.40 14.58 7.70
C LEU A 55 -2.88 14.67 7.62
N ILE A 56 -2.21 14.46 8.73
CA ILE A 56 -0.74 14.51 8.81
C ILE A 56 -0.23 13.14 9.20
N PHE A 57 0.58 12.54 8.34
CA PHE A 57 1.28 11.30 8.64
C PHE A 57 2.64 11.62 9.27
N SER A 58 2.92 10.98 10.40
CA SER A 58 4.19 11.14 11.10
C SER A 58 4.97 9.82 11.06
N ASP A 59 6.21 9.88 10.61
CA ASP A 59 7.14 8.75 10.70
C ASP A 59 7.59 8.53 12.16
N ALA A 60 7.50 9.59 12.99
CA ALA A 60 7.87 9.59 14.41
C ALA A 60 9.19 8.81 14.62
N GLN A 61 9.24 7.91 15.63
CA GLN A 61 10.39 7.08 15.95
C GLN A 61 10.59 5.88 15.03
N PHE A 62 9.60 5.56 14.17
CA PHE A 62 9.64 4.33 13.35
C PHE A 62 10.42 4.45 12.05
N TRP A 63 10.82 5.65 11.62
CA TRP A 63 11.52 5.85 10.35
C TRP A 63 12.72 4.92 10.18
N GLY A 64 13.54 4.75 11.22
CA GLY A 64 14.74 3.92 11.22
C GLY A 64 14.45 2.42 11.09
N ASP A 65 13.30 1.95 11.60
CA ASP A 65 12.93 0.53 11.60
C ASP A 65 12.47 0.04 10.21
N PHE A 66 12.13 0.97 9.33
CA PHE A 66 11.78 0.67 7.94
C PHE A 66 12.92 0.90 6.94
N LEU A 67 14.13 1.21 7.42
CA LEU A 67 15.28 1.25 6.53
C LEU A 67 15.52 -0.11 5.87
N PRO A 68 15.97 -0.12 4.61
CA PRO A 68 16.35 1.02 3.76
C PRO A 68 15.21 1.66 2.98
N LEU A 69 13.97 1.17 3.08
CA LEU A 69 12.82 1.64 2.28
C LEU A 69 12.52 3.12 2.52
N THR A 70 12.66 3.56 3.75
CA THR A 70 12.41 4.96 4.18
C THR A 70 13.48 5.95 3.76
N TYR A 71 14.61 5.51 3.17
CA TYR A 71 15.54 6.46 2.55
C TYR A 71 14.92 7.27 1.42
N THR A 72 13.89 6.77 0.75
CA THR A 72 13.34 7.40 -0.45
C THR A 72 11.93 7.95 -0.27
N LYS A 73 11.25 7.60 0.81
CA LYS A 73 9.86 7.97 1.08
C LYS A 73 9.48 7.84 2.56
N PRO A 74 8.46 8.60 3.03
CA PRO A 74 7.89 8.40 4.37
C PRO A 74 7.26 7.01 4.52
N ILE A 75 7.12 6.55 5.77
CA ILE A 75 6.45 5.28 6.09
C ILE A 75 5.04 5.23 5.48
N ALA A 76 4.31 6.34 5.52
CA ALA A 76 2.95 6.41 4.96
C ALA A 76 2.88 6.01 3.47
N GLU A 77 3.96 6.17 2.72
CA GLU A 77 4.04 5.84 1.30
C GLU A 77 4.59 4.42 1.04
N LEU A 78 4.83 3.65 2.08
CA LEU A 78 5.14 2.23 1.95
C LEU A 78 3.85 1.45 1.66
N ARG A 79 3.98 0.44 0.78
CA ARG A 79 2.87 -0.44 0.39
C ARG A 79 2.94 -1.76 1.14
N THR A 80 1.79 -2.21 1.60
CA THR A 80 1.49 -3.57 2.05
C THR A 80 0.00 -3.81 1.83
N GLY A 81 -0.42 -5.02 1.46
CA GLY A 81 -1.78 -5.23 0.97
C GLY A 81 -1.98 -4.64 -0.43
N ILE A 82 -3.15 -4.10 -0.70
CA ILE A 82 -3.51 -3.48 -1.98
C ILE A 82 -3.03 -2.02 -2.04
N LEU A 83 -3.00 -1.35 -0.90
CA LEU A 83 -2.81 0.09 -0.75
C LEU A 83 -1.48 0.45 -0.09
N THR A 84 -1.02 1.70 -0.24
CA THR A 84 -0.05 2.28 0.69
C THR A 84 -0.76 2.59 2.02
N PHE A 85 0.01 2.83 3.09
CA PHE A 85 -0.61 3.28 4.35
C PHE A 85 -1.35 4.60 4.14
N SER A 86 -0.79 5.53 3.38
CA SER A 86 -1.42 6.83 3.05
C SER A 86 -2.75 6.64 2.31
N GLU A 87 -2.78 5.84 1.23
CA GLU A 87 -4.00 5.54 0.47
C GLU A 87 -5.09 4.91 1.35
N ARG A 88 -4.70 4.01 2.27
CA ARG A 88 -5.60 3.36 3.21
C ARG A 88 -6.25 4.37 4.16
N TRP A 89 -5.45 5.20 4.81
CA TRP A 89 -5.95 6.22 5.73
C TRP A 89 -6.81 7.29 5.05
N GLN A 90 -6.45 7.69 3.83
CA GLN A 90 -7.27 8.60 3.03
C GLN A 90 -8.67 8.03 2.77
N LYS A 91 -8.75 6.73 2.43
CA LYS A 91 -10.05 6.04 2.24
C LYS A 91 -10.83 5.90 3.54
N LEU A 92 -10.20 5.54 4.65
CA LEU A 92 -10.85 5.34 5.95
C LEU A 92 -11.42 6.65 6.51
N LEU A 93 -10.78 7.78 6.24
CA LEU A 93 -11.14 9.09 6.78
C LEU A 93 -11.81 10.01 5.76
N ASP A 94 -12.03 9.53 4.53
CA ASP A 94 -12.55 10.33 3.41
C ASP A 94 -11.80 11.67 3.25
N SER A 95 -10.46 11.62 3.31
CA SER A 95 -9.61 12.79 3.20
C SER A 95 -8.67 12.70 2.01
N SER A 96 -8.57 13.79 1.26
CA SER A 96 -7.63 13.93 0.14
C SER A 96 -6.48 14.91 0.45
N GLU A 97 -6.58 15.62 1.57
CA GLU A 97 -5.56 16.59 1.98
C GLU A 97 -4.60 15.93 2.97
N VAL A 98 -3.43 15.55 2.47
CA VAL A 98 -2.40 14.87 3.26
C VAL A 98 -1.11 15.68 3.31
N SER A 99 -0.42 15.58 4.42
CA SER A 99 0.90 16.16 4.68
C SER A 99 1.74 15.20 5.51
N TYR A 100 3.03 15.48 5.64
CA TYR A 100 3.97 14.55 6.25
C TYR A 100 4.86 15.26 7.26
N ILE A 101 5.18 14.56 8.35
CA ILE A 101 6.29 14.87 9.25
C ILE A 101 7.27 13.71 9.09
N THR A 102 8.37 13.96 8.41
CA THR A 102 9.40 12.99 8.05
C THR A 102 10.77 13.66 8.04
N GLU A 103 11.82 12.96 7.64
CA GLU A 103 13.18 13.48 7.53
C GLU A 103 13.26 14.74 6.64
N ASP A 104 14.09 15.71 7.03
CA ASP A 104 14.20 17.05 6.40
C ASP A 104 14.46 16.97 4.88
N TYR A 105 15.24 16.00 4.44
CA TYR A 105 15.54 15.86 3.01
C TYR A 105 14.34 15.34 2.22
N LEU A 106 13.45 14.54 2.83
CA LEU A 106 12.22 14.03 2.25
C LEU A 106 11.16 15.14 2.16
N GLN A 107 11.15 16.09 3.10
CA GLN A 107 10.21 17.23 3.09
C GLN A 107 10.29 18.08 1.81
N LYS A 108 11.38 18.01 1.04
CA LYS A 108 11.49 18.68 -0.26
C LYS A 108 10.57 18.07 -1.32
N LYS A 109 10.22 16.78 -1.19
CA LYS A 109 9.34 16.05 -2.10
C LYS A 109 7.93 15.89 -1.53
N TYR A 110 7.83 15.64 -0.24
CA TYR A 110 6.58 15.36 0.44
C TYR A 110 6.06 16.61 1.14
N LYS A 111 4.79 16.97 0.83
CA LYS A 111 4.19 18.22 1.31
C LYS A 111 4.26 18.31 2.83
N SER A 112 4.86 19.38 3.36
CA SER A 112 4.80 19.73 4.76
C SER A 112 3.38 20.18 5.16
N TYR A 113 3.07 20.13 6.44
CA TYR A 113 1.76 20.50 6.95
C TYR A 113 1.52 22.03 6.95
N GLU A 114 0.24 22.41 6.88
CA GLU A 114 -0.22 23.77 7.11
C GLU A 114 -0.42 24.03 8.61
N LYS A 115 -0.23 25.29 9.01
CA LYS A 115 -0.39 25.71 10.41
C LYS A 115 -1.86 25.90 10.75
N LYS A 116 -2.60 24.79 10.88
CA LYS A 116 -4.02 24.75 11.24
C LYS A 116 -4.32 23.54 12.11
N GLU A 117 -5.54 23.44 12.62
CA GLU A 117 -6.01 22.25 13.32
C GLU A 117 -5.98 21.04 12.38
N SER A 118 -5.37 19.94 12.82
CA SER A 118 -5.09 18.78 12.01
C SER A 118 -5.15 17.49 12.82
N LEU A 119 -5.35 16.39 12.12
CA LEU A 119 -5.27 15.05 12.67
C LEU A 119 -3.90 14.44 12.32
N LEU A 120 -3.07 14.28 13.35
CA LEU A 120 -1.80 13.57 13.28
C LEU A 120 -2.05 12.08 13.39
N ILE A 121 -1.43 11.26 12.53
CA ILE A 121 -1.54 9.80 12.55
C ILE A 121 -0.15 9.18 12.34
N THR A 122 0.17 8.19 13.17
CA THR A 122 1.22 7.21 12.93
C THR A 122 0.65 6.17 11.95
N PRO A 123 1.12 6.07 10.69
CA PRO A 123 0.34 5.42 9.63
C PRO A 123 0.41 3.89 9.60
N ASN A 124 1.41 3.29 10.26
CA ASN A 124 1.84 1.89 10.11
C ASN A 124 1.04 0.89 10.95
N PHE A 125 -0.29 1.02 10.97
CA PHE A 125 -1.18 0.01 11.57
C PHE A 125 -2.52 -0.09 10.82
N LEU A 126 -3.24 -1.19 11.06
CA LEU A 126 -4.60 -1.39 10.59
C LEU A 126 -5.56 -1.16 11.76
N PRO A 127 -6.44 -0.14 11.68
CA PRO A 127 -7.36 0.13 12.79
C PRO A 127 -8.54 -0.85 12.78
N SER A 128 -8.98 -1.26 13.95
CA SER A 128 -10.31 -1.84 14.10
C SER A 128 -11.41 -0.78 13.87
N GLU A 129 -12.64 -1.21 13.71
CA GLU A 129 -13.78 -0.27 13.62
C GLU A 129 -13.89 0.60 14.88
N SER A 130 -13.62 0.04 16.05
CA SER A 130 -13.61 0.73 17.34
C SER A 130 -12.56 1.86 17.37
N VAL A 131 -11.32 1.53 17.02
CA VAL A 131 -10.21 2.50 17.01
C VAL A 131 -10.44 3.57 15.96
N LEU A 132 -10.92 3.20 14.78
CA LEU A 132 -11.26 4.17 13.74
C LEU A 132 -12.37 5.14 14.18
N ALA A 133 -13.38 4.65 14.89
CA ALA A 133 -14.42 5.50 15.45
C ALA A 133 -13.87 6.45 16.52
N GLN A 134 -12.97 5.99 17.38
CA GLN A 134 -12.29 6.83 18.37
C GLN A 134 -11.44 7.92 17.69
N ILE A 135 -10.65 7.56 16.66
CA ILE A 135 -9.85 8.52 15.87
C ILE A 135 -10.74 9.62 15.28
N LYS A 136 -11.88 9.24 14.67
CA LYS A 136 -12.83 10.20 14.07
C LYS A 136 -13.45 11.15 15.09
N ASN A 137 -13.55 10.74 16.35
CA ASN A 137 -14.19 11.52 17.43
C ASN A 137 -13.20 12.28 18.31
N LEU A 138 -11.88 12.21 18.07
CA LEU A 138 -10.89 12.97 18.82
C LEU A 138 -11.22 14.46 18.82
N GLN A 139 -11.11 15.08 20.00
CA GLN A 139 -11.20 16.53 20.17
C GLN A 139 -9.80 17.15 20.15
N LEU A 140 -9.74 18.47 19.98
CA LEU A 140 -8.47 19.21 20.03
C LEU A 140 -7.78 18.97 21.38
N GLY A 141 -6.50 18.60 21.36
CA GLY A 141 -5.73 18.24 22.57
C GLY A 141 -5.92 16.78 23.03
N GLU A 142 -6.69 15.96 22.30
CA GLU A 142 -6.83 14.54 22.63
C GLU A 142 -5.92 13.66 21.76
N ALA A 143 -5.45 12.54 22.34
CA ALA A 143 -4.65 11.53 21.65
C ALA A 143 -5.05 10.11 22.03
N LEU A 144 -4.86 9.19 21.09
CA LEU A 144 -4.90 7.73 21.29
C LEU A 144 -3.48 7.20 21.39
N ILE A 145 -3.24 6.33 22.35
CA ILE A 145 -1.93 5.75 22.66
C ILE A 145 -2.02 4.23 22.54
N TYR A 146 -0.99 3.62 21.99
CA TYR A 146 -0.81 2.18 21.95
C TYR A 146 0.65 1.83 22.24
N GLU A 147 0.91 0.94 23.18
CA GLU A 147 2.27 0.55 23.61
C GLU A 147 3.19 1.78 23.91
N ASN A 148 2.65 2.83 24.53
CA ASN A 148 3.29 4.13 24.81
C ASN A 148 3.56 5.01 23.58
N GLU A 149 3.05 4.66 22.40
CA GLU A 149 3.20 5.41 21.17
C GLU A 149 1.93 6.16 20.80
N VAL A 150 2.07 7.38 20.30
CA VAL A 150 0.93 8.16 19.78
C VAL A 150 0.47 7.57 18.47
N LEU A 151 -0.71 6.94 18.45
CA LEU A 151 -1.34 6.44 17.23
C LEU A 151 -1.99 7.55 16.42
N ALA A 152 -2.74 8.41 17.11
CA ALA A 152 -3.42 9.54 16.53
C ALA A 152 -3.57 10.65 17.56
N ALA A 153 -3.51 11.91 17.13
CA ALA A 153 -3.77 13.07 17.97
C ALA A 153 -4.39 14.20 17.16
N ARG A 154 -5.34 14.94 17.74
CA ARG A 154 -5.90 16.13 17.14
C ARG A 154 -5.25 17.36 17.74
N LEU A 155 -4.46 18.07 16.95
CA LEU A 155 -3.56 19.13 17.43
C LEU A 155 -3.68 20.40 16.57
N ASN A 156 -3.34 21.54 17.17
CA ASN A 156 -3.13 22.78 16.44
C ASN A 156 -1.67 22.84 15.95
N MET A 157 -1.47 22.83 14.66
CA MET A 157 -0.16 22.79 14.02
C MET A 157 0.52 24.17 13.91
N GLU A 158 -0.08 25.24 14.41
CA GLU A 158 0.53 26.58 14.40
C GLU A 158 1.81 26.63 15.24
N ASN A 159 1.78 25.98 16.40
CA ASN A 159 2.93 25.82 17.30
C ASN A 159 3.06 24.35 17.68
N PHE A 160 3.34 23.48 16.70
CA PHE A 160 3.35 22.05 16.90
C PHE A 160 4.24 21.61 18.06
N SER A 161 3.63 20.97 19.03
CA SER A 161 4.29 20.29 20.15
C SER A 161 3.38 19.20 20.69
N LEU A 162 3.92 18.06 21.02
CA LEU A 162 3.16 16.99 21.71
C LEU A 162 2.72 17.40 23.13
N SER A 163 3.31 18.47 23.71
CA SER A 163 2.85 19.04 24.99
C SER A 163 1.45 19.65 24.93
N GLN A 164 0.86 19.81 23.74
CA GLN A 164 -0.54 20.21 23.56
C GLN A 164 -1.53 19.07 23.87
N ILE A 165 -1.05 17.83 24.05
CA ILE A 165 -1.92 16.71 24.40
C ILE A 165 -2.31 16.85 25.87
N GLU A 166 -3.58 17.16 26.10
CA GLU A 166 -4.18 17.34 27.42
C GLU A 166 -4.81 16.04 27.94
N LYS A 167 -5.27 15.19 27.02
CA LYS A 167 -5.91 13.92 27.36
C LYS A 167 -5.41 12.80 26.46
N MET A 168 -4.99 11.71 27.09
CA MET A 168 -4.55 10.48 26.42
C MET A 168 -5.51 9.33 26.74
N THR A 169 -5.82 8.52 25.74
CA THR A 169 -6.62 7.32 25.89
C THR A 169 -5.83 6.13 25.37
N ASP A 170 -5.60 5.15 26.22
CA ASP A 170 -4.88 3.93 25.87
C ASP A 170 -5.78 2.99 25.09
N ILE A 171 -5.29 2.49 23.97
CA ILE A 171 -5.89 1.40 23.21
C ILE A 171 -5.40 0.08 23.79
N THR A 172 -6.33 -0.70 24.32
CA THR A 172 -6.04 -1.98 25.00
C THR A 172 -6.30 -3.20 24.12
N GLU A 173 -6.98 -3.02 22.98
CA GLU A 173 -7.16 -4.09 21.99
C GLU A 173 -5.88 -4.32 21.20
N GLU A 174 -5.63 -5.58 20.79
CA GLU A 174 -4.48 -5.91 19.94
C GLU A 174 -4.67 -5.34 18.54
N LEU A 175 -3.66 -4.59 18.07
CA LEU A 175 -3.64 -3.99 16.73
C LEU A 175 -2.66 -4.73 15.83
N ILE A 176 -3.00 -4.80 14.55
CA ILE A 176 -2.04 -5.21 13.52
C ILE A 176 -1.13 -4.01 13.26
N PHE A 177 0.03 -4.01 13.90
CA PHE A 177 0.98 -2.91 13.90
C PHE A 177 2.28 -3.34 13.21
N PHE A 178 2.67 -2.61 12.16
CA PHE A 178 3.91 -2.86 11.41
C PHE A 178 5.03 -2.10 12.09
N LYS A 179 5.94 -2.81 12.75
CA LYS A 179 7.03 -2.22 13.56
C LYS A 179 8.33 -2.07 12.78
N LYS A 180 8.53 -2.85 11.72
CA LYS A 180 9.77 -2.90 10.93
C LYS A 180 9.52 -3.31 9.49
N ALA A 181 10.51 -3.11 8.64
CA ALA A 181 10.40 -3.39 7.20
C ALA A 181 9.96 -4.82 6.87
N THR A 182 10.38 -5.84 7.62
CA THR A 182 9.97 -7.22 7.39
C THR A 182 8.48 -7.48 7.67
N ASP A 183 7.84 -6.65 8.50
CA ASP A 183 6.42 -6.80 8.79
C ASP A 183 5.56 -6.49 7.56
N LEU A 184 6.10 -5.75 6.58
CA LEU A 184 5.40 -5.47 5.33
C LEU A 184 5.05 -6.74 4.56
N PHE A 185 5.89 -7.79 4.57
CA PHE A 185 5.55 -9.06 3.95
C PHE A 185 4.99 -10.09 4.96
N SER A 186 5.42 -10.07 6.21
CA SER A 186 4.99 -11.08 7.20
C SER A 186 3.53 -10.87 7.68
N LEU A 187 3.01 -9.63 7.60
CA LEU A 187 1.63 -9.28 7.90
C LEU A 187 0.82 -8.93 6.63
N ASN A 188 1.38 -9.25 5.44
CA ASN A 188 0.76 -8.87 4.17
C ASN A 188 -0.59 -9.54 3.94
N ASP A 189 -0.79 -10.75 4.46
CA ASP A 189 -2.08 -11.45 4.42
C ASP A 189 -3.18 -10.62 5.10
N LYS A 190 -2.88 -10.08 6.28
CA LYS A 190 -3.80 -9.23 7.05
C LYS A 190 -4.09 -7.91 6.33
N ALA A 191 -3.04 -7.34 5.72
CA ALA A 191 -3.20 -6.11 4.94
C ALA A 191 -4.05 -6.34 3.68
N ILE A 192 -3.84 -7.45 2.96
CA ILE A 192 -4.65 -7.81 1.77
C ILE A 192 -6.12 -8.01 2.17
N ASP A 193 -6.37 -8.76 3.23
CA ASP A 193 -7.73 -9.01 3.71
C ASP A 193 -8.45 -7.72 4.10
N PHE A 194 -7.77 -6.85 4.87
CA PHE A 194 -8.29 -5.55 5.28
C PHE A 194 -8.59 -4.64 4.09
N ASP A 195 -7.64 -4.51 3.19
CA ASP A 195 -7.77 -3.65 2.01
C ASP A 195 -8.82 -4.18 1.04
N PHE A 196 -8.91 -5.50 0.88
CA PHE A 196 -9.92 -6.12 0.01
C PHE A 196 -11.33 -5.69 0.43
N GLU A 197 -11.66 -5.80 1.72
CA GLU A 197 -12.95 -5.33 2.23
C GLU A 197 -13.14 -3.81 2.00
N LEU A 198 -12.08 -3.04 2.26
CA LEU A 198 -12.13 -1.58 2.12
C LEU A 198 -12.35 -1.12 0.68
N VAL A 199 -11.71 -1.77 -0.31
CA VAL A 199 -11.74 -1.31 -1.71
C VAL A 199 -12.86 -1.94 -2.53
N THR A 200 -13.40 -3.10 -2.10
CA THR A 200 -14.44 -3.82 -2.86
C THR A 200 -15.86 -3.60 -2.32
N LYS A 201 -15.99 -3.06 -1.11
CA LYS A 201 -17.29 -2.84 -0.46
C LYS A 201 -18.29 -2.08 -1.35
N GLY A 202 -19.42 -2.72 -1.63
CA GLY A 202 -20.48 -2.13 -2.45
C GLY A 202 -20.18 -2.06 -3.95
N ARG A 203 -19.12 -2.74 -4.42
CA ARG A 203 -18.70 -2.77 -5.83
C ARG A 203 -18.93 -4.16 -6.43
N THR A 204 -18.99 -4.22 -7.74
CA THR A 204 -19.15 -5.46 -8.49
C THR A 204 -17.86 -5.79 -9.22
N SER A 205 -17.39 -7.04 -9.06
CA SER A 205 -16.25 -7.59 -9.78
C SER A 205 -16.57 -7.77 -11.26
N ALA A 206 -15.59 -7.54 -12.13
CA ALA A 206 -15.66 -8.02 -13.50
C ALA A 206 -15.71 -9.56 -13.54
N PRO A 207 -16.29 -10.16 -14.59
CA PRO A 207 -16.37 -11.62 -14.72
C PRO A 207 -14.99 -12.22 -15.01
N LEU A 208 -14.75 -13.41 -14.44
CA LEU A 208 -13.59 -14.22 -14.81
C LEU A 208 -13.92 -14.98 -16.12
N SER A 209 -13.01 -14.98 -17.10
CA SER A 209 -13.13 -15.73 -18.34
C SER A 209 -13.23 -17.25 -18.08
N GLU A 210 -14.04 -17.96 -18.88
CA GLU A 210 -14.27 -19.41 -18.77
C GLU A 210 -13.02 -20.26 -19.12
N THR A 211 -12.00 -19.66 -19.71
CA THR A 211 -10.72 -20.33 -19.99
C THR A 211 -9.92 -20.63 -18.73
N ASN A 212 -10.29 -20.01 -17.61
CA ASN A 212 -9.54 -20.08 -16.35
C ASN A 212 -10.07 -21.17 -15.41
N GLY A 213 -9.15 -21.81 -14.68
CA GLY A 213 -9.49 -22.67 -13.55
C GLY A 213 -9.74 -21.82 -12.30
N PHE A 214 -10.83 -22.11 -11.55
CA PHE A 214 -11.14 -21.41 -10.31
C PHE A 214 -11.44 -22.38 -9.17
N LEU A 215 -10.90 -22.09 -7.97
CA LEU A 215 -11.09 -22.85 -6.74
C LEU A 215 -11.33 -21.88 -5.57
N GLY A 216 -12.42 -22.06 -4.85
CA GLY A 216 -12.76 -21.22 -3.67
C GLY A 216 -14.12 -20.54 -3.80
N ASN A 217 -14.36 -19.52 -3.00
CA ASN A 217 -15.58 -18.72 -3.06
C ASN A 217 -15.38 -17.55 -4.03
N LYS A 218 -16.41 -17.26 -4.80
CA LYS A 218 -16.35 -16.15 -5.77
C LYS A 218 -16.22 -14.78 -5.10
N GLU A 219 -16.73 -14.63 -3.89
CA GLU A 219 -16.63 -13.42 -3.09
C GLU A 219 -15.18 -13.10 -2.68
N ASP A 220 -14.28 -14.09 -2.68
CA ASP A 220 -12.86 -13.94 -2.37
C ASP A 220 -12.02 -13.55 -3.59
N LEU A 221 -12.65 -13.35 -4.76
CA LEU A 221 -12.03 -12.88 -5.99
C LEU A 221 -12.66 -11.56 -6.43
N PHE A 222 -11.84 -10.53 -6.59
CA PHE A 222 -12.28 -9.27 -7.17
C PHE A 222 -11.39 -8.89 -8.36
N ILE A 223 -12.03 -8.64 -9.49
CA ILE A 223 -11.38 -8.28 -10.75
C ILE A 223 -11.87 -6.89 -11.14
N GLU A 224 -10.92 -5.96 -11.30
CA GLU A 224 -11.20 -4.60 -11.79
C GLU A 224 -11.41 -4.59 -13.31
N GLU A 225 -12.01 -3.51 -13.79
CA GLU A 225 -12.22 -3.27 -15.21
C GLU A 225 -10.90 -3.25 -16.00
N GLY A 226 -10.91 -3.88 -17.17
CA GLY A 226 -9.76 -3.94 -18.08
C GLY A 226 -8.68 -4.93 -17.69
N ALA A 227 -8.86 -5.71 -16.62
CA ALA A 227 -7.95 -6.80 -16.30
C ALA A 227 -8.11 -7.97 -17.27
N GLU A 228 -6.98 -8.55 -17.70
CA GLU A 228 -6.92 -9.66 -18.65
C GLU A 228 -6.38 -10.93 -17.96
N ILE A 229 -7.16 -12.01 -17.96
CA ILE A 229 -6.80 -13.27 -17.32
C ILE A 229 -7.27 -14.41 -18.20
N GLU A 230 -6.32 -15.13 -18.80
CA GLU A 230 -6.64 -16.22 -19.71
C GLU A 230 -5.76 -17.45 -19.44
N PHE A 231 -6.39 -18.63 -19.46
CA PHE A 231 -5.74 -19.94 -19.27
C PHE A 231 -4.88 -20.03 -17.99
N ALA A 232 -5.29 -19.35 -16.93
CA ALA A 232 -4.64 -19.38 -15.62
C ALA A 232 -5.46 -20.20 -14.62
N THR A 233 -4.87 -20.53 -13.46
CA THR A 233 -5.56 -21.17 -12.33
C THR A 233 -5.51 -20.28 -11.11
N LEU A 234 -6.68 -19.88 -10.61
CA LEU A 234 -6.84 -19.05 -9.42
C LEU A 234 -7.44 -19.89 -8.28
N ASN A 235 -6.76 -19.90 -7.12
CA ASN A 235 -7.21 -20.62 -5.94
C ASN A 235 -7.36 -19.68 -4.75
N CYS A 236 -8.59 -19.31 -4.41
CA CYS A 236 -8.94 -18.44 -3.29
C CYS A 236 -9.16 -19.17 -1.95
N LYS A 237 -8.93 -20.52 -1.87
CA LYS A 237 -9.15 -21.29 -0.65
C LYS A 237 -8.22 -20.90 0.52
N THR A 238 -7.09 -20.27 0.22
CA THR A 238 -6.07 -19.89 1.20
C THR A 238 -6.01 -18.39 1.46
N GLY A 239 -6.79 -17.59 0.75
CA GLY A 239 -6.85 -16.14 0.91
C GLY A 239 -7.45 -15.45 -0.31
N LYS A 240 -7.77 -14.19 -0.15
CA LYS A 240 -8.42 -13.35 -1.16
C LYS A 240 -7.48 -13.03 -2.32
N ILE A 241 -8.04 -12.85 -3.51
CA ILE A 241 -7.33 -12.44 -4.72
C ILE A 241 -7.96 -11.15 -5.24
N TYR A 242 -7.17 -10.08 -5.26
CA TYR A 242 -7.53 -8.81 -5.88
C TYR A 242 -6.71 -8.60 -7.15
N ILE A 243 -7.38 -8.33 -8.26
CA ILE A 243 -6.76 -8.07 -9.57
C ILE A 243 -7.14 -6.66 -9.99
N GLY A 244 -6.16 -5.77 -10.01
CA GLY A 244 -6.30 -4.35 -10.25
C GLY A 244 -6.63 -4.01 -11.70
N LYS A 245 -7.01 -2.75 -11.91
CA LYS A 245 -7.36 -2.21 -13.23
C LYS A 245 -6.23 -2.42 -14.24
N ASN A 246 -6.58 -2.92 -15.43
CA ASN A 246 -5.64 -3.19 -16.53
C ASN A 246 -4.47 -4.11 -16.14
N ALA A 247 -4.62 -4.91 -15.08
CA ALA A 247 -3.63 -5.92 -14.72
C ALA A 247 -3.76 -7.16 -15.63
N GLU A 248 -2.66 -7.90 -15.81
CA GLU A 248 -2.61 -9.05 -16.69
C GLU A 248 -2.05 -10.28 -15.97
N ILE A 249 -2.73 -11.42 -16.13
CA ILE A 249 -2.24 -12.74 -15.73
C ILE A 249 -2.16 -13.60 -16.97
N MET A 250 -0.93 -13.89 -17.40
CA MET A 250 -0.68 -14.65 -18.61
C MET A 250 -0.88 -16.16 -18.42
N GLU A 251 -0.98 -16.84 -19.54
CA GLU A 251 -1.34 -18.25 -19.66
C GLU A 251 -0.43 -19.18 -18.84
N GLY A 252 -1.00 -20.23 -18.32
CA GLY A 252 -0.30 -21.27 -17.57
C GLY A 252 0.11 -20.88 -16.14
N SER A 253 -0.23 -19.66 -15.73
CA SER A 253 0.08 -19.19 -14.35
C SER A 253 -0.81 -19.88 -13.32
N VAL A 254 -0.22 -20.26 -12.18
CA VAL A 254 -0.90 -20.88 -11.05
C VAL A 254 -0.79 -20.00 -9.82
N ILE A 255 -1.93 -19.57 -9.31
CA ILE A 255 -2.02 -18.59 -8.23
C ILE A 255 -2.80 -19.15 -7.05
N ARG A 256 -2.21 -19.08 -5.85
CA ARG A 256 -2.89 -19.33 -4.58
C ARG A 256 -2.91 -18.03 -3.76
N GLY A 257 -4.09 -17.57 -3.39
CA GLY A 257 -4.25 -16.37 -2.55
C GLY A 257 -3.58 -16.53 -1.18
N SER A 258 -3.24 -15.46 -0.50
CA SER A 258 -3.65 -14.07 -0.74
C SER A 258 -2.82 -13.39 -1.84
N LEU A 259 -3.46 -12.69 -2.76
CA LEU A 259 -2.78 -11.93 -3.81
C LEU A 259 -3.39 -10.53 -3.96
N ALA A 260 -2.55 -9.52 -3.99
CA ALA A 260 -2.86 -8.19 -4.50
C ALA A 260 -2.04 -7.92 -5.77
N LEU A 261 -2.66 -8.05 -6.94
CA LEU A 261 -2.08 -7.63 -8.21
C LEU A 261 -2.60 -6.23 -8.52
N CYS A 262 -1.77 -5.21 -8.34
CA CYS A 262 -2.20 -3.81 -8.47
C CYS A 262 -2.34 -3.37 -9.93
N GLU A 263 -2.81 -2.12 -10.11
CA GLU A 263 -3.09 -1.54 -11.43
C GLU A 263 -1.92 -1.68 -12.41
N GLY A 264 -2.21 -2.11 -13.64
CA GLY A 264 -1.24 -2.22 -14.72
C GLY A 264 -0.11 -3.23 -14.51
N SER A 265 -0.20 -4.06 -13.46
CA SER A 265 0.82 -5.06 -13.16
C SER A 265 0.61 -6.33 -13.97
N LYS A 266 1.68 -7.11 -14.14
CA LYS A 266 1.66 -8.33 -14.97
C LYS A 266 2.27 -9.51 -14.26
N ILE A 267 1.63 -10.67 -14.38
CA ILE A 267 2.18 -11.98 -14.05
C ILE A 267 2.48 -12.68 -15.36
N ASN A 268 3.77 -12.96 -15.60
CA ASN A 268 4.24 -13.61 -16.84
C ASN A 268 3.77 -15.04 -16.91
N MET A 269 3.72 -15.59 -18.14
CA MET A 269 3.27 -16.95 -18.42
C MET A 269 4.00 -18.01 -17.57
N GLY A 270 3.25 -19.01 -17.11
CA GLY A 270 3.78 -20.15 -16.36
C GLY A 270 4.24 -19.84 -14.93
N SER A 271 3.94 -18.65 -14.42
CA SER A 271 4.36 -18.23 -13.06
C SER A 271 3.64 -19.02 -11.97
N LYS A 272 4.32 -19.19 -10.82
CA LYS A 272 3.80 -19.81 -9.61
C LYS A 272 3.80 -18.80 -8.48
N ILE A 273 2.62 -18.34 -8.10
CA ILE A 273 2.45 -17.33 -7.05
C ILE A 273 1.70 -17.95 -5.87
N TYR A 274 2.27 -17.87 -4.67
CA TYR A 274 1.65 -18.36 -3.44
C TYR A 274 2.18 -17.62 -2.22
N GLY A 275 1.58 -17.86 -1.04
CA GLY A 275 1.80 -16.99 0.12
C GLY A 275 1.23 -15.59 -0.13
N ALA A 276 1.20 -14.77 0.91
CA ALA A 276 0.64 -13.43 0.82
C ALA A 276 1.52 -12.51 -0.06
N THR A 277 1.10 -12.30 -1.29
CA THR A 277 1.92 -11.59 -2.29
C THR A 277 1.24 -10.30 -2.75
N THR A 278 1.98 -9.19 -2.69
CA THR A 278 1.59 -7.91 -3.30
C THR A 278 2.51 -7.59 -4.47
N ILE A 279 1.93 -7.41 -5.65
CA ILE A 279 2.61 -6.91 -6.85
C ILE A 279 2.10 -5.49 -7.08
N GLY A 280 2.88 -4.50 -6.64
CA GLY A 280 2.52 -3.07 -6.69
C GLY A 280 2.39 -2.55 -8.12
N PRO A 281 1.82 -1.36 -8.31
CA PRO A 281 1.42 -0.85 -9.62
C PRO A 281 2.54 -0.92 -10.66
N HIS A 282 2.15 -1.24 -11.91
CA HIS A 282 3.03 -1.29 -13.09
C HIS A 282 4.27 -2.17 -12.93
N SER A 283 4.19 -3.17 -12.05
CA SER A 283 5.27 -4.15 -11.85
C SER A 283 5.04 -5.41 -12.70
N LYS A 284 6.11 -6.12 -12.99
CA LYS A 284 6.09 -7.38 -13.72
C LYS A 284 6.77 -8.48 -12.93
N VAL A 285 6.14 -9.65 -12.85
CA VAL A 285 6.64 -10.81 -12.12
C VAL A 285 6.60 -12.05 -12.99
N GLY A 286 7.66 -12.87 -12.94
CA GLY A 286 7.76 -14.17 -13.59
C GLY A 286 8.45 -15.18 -12.67
N GLY A 287 8.33 -16.47 -13.01
CA GLY A 287 8.92 -17.56 -12.24
C GLY A 287 8.14 -17.90 -10.96
N GLU A 288 8.85 -18.19 -9.87
CA GLU A 288 8.25 -18.61 -8.60
C GLU A 288 8.36 -17.53 -7.55
N VAL A 289 7.23 -17.21 -6.91
CA VAL A 289 7.12 -16.12 -5.93
C VAL A 289 6.32 -16.55 -4.73
N ASN A 290 6.85 -16.33 -3.54
CA ASN A 290 6.20 -16.67 -2.29
C ASN A 290 6.33 -15.56 -1.25
N ASN A 291 5.20 -15.04 -0.77
CA ASN A 291 5.16 -14.12 0.38
C ASN A 291 6.06 -12.88 0.21
N ILE A 292 5.80 -12.08 -0.81
CA ILE A 292 6.57 -10.86 -1.09
C ILE A 292 5.70 -9.62 -1.22
N VAL A 293 6.33 -8.47 -1.03
CA VAL A 293 5.76 -7.17 -1.37
C VAL A 293 6.67 -6.46 -2.36
N ILE A 294 6.19 -6.25 -3.58
CA ILE A 294 6.79 -5.34 -4.55
C ILE A 294 6.04 -4.02 -4.48
N THR A 295 6.73 -2.94 -4.18
CA THR A 295 6.06 -1.66 -3.90
C THR A 295 5.52 -0.98 -5.15
N GLY A 296 6.15 -1.16 -6.33
CA GLY A 296 5.66 -0.69 -7.63
C GLY A 296 6.77 -0.53 -8.67
N PHE A 297 6.40 -0.38 -9.94
CA PHE A 297 7.30 -0.04 -11.06
C PHE A 297 8.55 -0.93 -11.17
N THR A 298 8.44 -2.18 -10.78
CA THR A 298 9.56 -3.12 -10.62
C THR A 298 9.40 -4.31 -11.55
N ASN A 299 10.51 -4.77 -12.11
CA ASN A 299 10.55 -5.91 -13.02
C ASN A 299 11.35 -7.08 -12.41
N LYS A 300 10.65 -8.17 -12.07
CA LYS A 300 11.20 -9.52 -11.81
C LYS A 300 10.65 -10.47 -12.87
N GLY A 301 10.95 -10.24 -14.15
CA GLY A 301 10.29 -10.92 -15.27
C GLY A 301 10.83 -12.31 -15.64
N HIS A 302 11.99 -12.70 -15.14
CA HIS A 302 12.65 -13.97 -15.46
C HIS A 302 12.29 -15.09 -14.48
N GLU A 303 12.62 -16.34 -14.85
CA GLU A 303 12.56 -17.50 -13.97
C GLU A 303 13.44 -17.30 -12.72
N GLY A 304 13.23 -18.13 -11.71
CA GLY A 304 13.91 -18.08 -10.43
C GLY A 304 12.94 -17.81 -9.29
N PHE A 305 13.38 -18.14 -8.05
CA PHE A 305 12.58 -18.02 -6.84
C PHE A 305 12.86 -16.69 -6.10
N VAL A 306 11.80 -16.05 -5.63
CA VAL A 306 11.88 -14.96 -4.65
C VAL A 306 10.84 -15.20 -3.56
N GLY A 307 11.29 -15.16 -2.31
CA GLY A 307 10.41 -15.36 -1.15
C GLY A 307 10.74 -14.47 0.04
N ASN A 308 9.78 -14.24 0.93
CA ASN A 308 9.91 -13.50 2.19
C ASN A 308 10.67 -12.18 2.04
N SER A 309 10.23 -11.33 1.10
CA SER A 309 10.99 -10.15 0.69
C SER A 309 10.13 -8.92 0.49
N VAL A 310 10.73 -7.75 0.69
CA VAL A 310 10.18 -6.47 0.23
C VAL A 310 11.11 -5.92 -0.85
N ILE A 311 10.55 -5.61 -2.02
CA ILE A 311 11.27 -5.03 -3.15
C ILE A 311 10.77 -3.61 -3.37
N GLY A 312 11.69 -2.65 -3.38
CA GLY A 312 11.40 -1.24 -3.58
C GLY A 312 10.87 -0.93 -4.98
N GLU A 313 10.59 0.33 -5.23
CA GLU A 313 10.19 0.81 -6.56
C GLU A 313 11.39 0.91 -7.50
N TRP A 314 11.11 0.79 -8.81
CA TRP A 314 12.08 0.97 -9.90
C TRP A 314 13.25 -0.03 -9.86
N CYS A 315 13.04 -1.19 -9.24
CA CYS A 315 14.02 -2.27 -9.25
C CYS A 315 13.89 -3.12 -10.53
N ASN A 316 15.02 -3.65 -10.99
CA ASN A 316 15.04 -4.63 -12.06
C ASN A 316 15.93 -5.81 -11.63
N LEU A 317 15.31 -6.98 -11.47
CA LEU A 317 16.01 -8.23 -11.17
C LEU A 317 16.31 -8.93 -12.48
N GLY A 318 17.60 -9.06 -12.81
CA GLY A 318 18.05 -9.77 -14.01
C GLY A 318 17.82 -11.27 -13.93
N ALA A 319 18.04 -11.97 -15.05
CA ALA A 319 18.08 -13.42 -15.03
C ALA A 319 19.28 -13.89 -14.16
N ASP A 320 19.08 -15.01 -13.47
CA ASP A 320 20.10 -15.61 -12.58
C ASP A 320 20.65 -14.67 -11.48
N THR A 321 19.82 -13.73 -11.02
CA THR A 321 20.15 -12.93 -9.84
C THR A 321 20.12 -13.83 -8.61
N ASN A 322 21.29 -13.97 -7.94
CA ASN A 322 21.50 -14.75 -6.72
C ASN A 322 21.81 -13.85 -5.54
#